data_5c151c6a94613001118466b41883c98e
#
_entry.id   5c151c6a94613001118466b41883c98e
#
_cell.length_a   1.000
_cell.length_b   1.000
_cell.length_c   1.000
_cell.angle_alpha   90.00
_cell.angle_beta   90.00
_cell.angle_gamma   90.00
#
_symmetry.space_group_name_H-M   'P 1'
#
loop_
_entity.id
_entity.type
_entity.pdbx_description
1 polymer ?
#
loop_
_entity_poly.entity_id
_entity_poly.type
_entity_poly.pdbx_seq_one_letter_code
_entity_poly.pdbx_strand_id
1 'polypeptide(L)'
;MRTTGHIALCAALAVALLAGCSGSKAYTKKGEKLDEAGLYAEAADMYLQAAQRNPKNVDAKIGLKKTGQLVLNDKLSNFFKAFSMGSEK
;
A
#
# COMPACT_ATOMS: atom_id res chain seq x y z
N MET A 1 42.78 -1.72 -5.38
CA MET A 1 41.71 -0.85 -5.89
C MET A 1 40.45 -1.60 -6.33
N ARG A 2 40.56 -2.81 -6.90
CA ARG A 2 39.41 -3.58 -7.34
C ARG A 2 38.52 -4.06 -6.16
N THR A 3 39.15 -4.41 -5.03
CA THR A 3 38.45 -4.86 -3.82
C THR A 3 37.62 -3.76 -3.15
N THR A 4 38.07 -2.50 -3.22
CA THR A 4 37.37 -1.37 -2.62
C THR A 4 36.03 -1.07 -3.34
N GLY A 5 35.98 -1.27 -4.67
CA GLY A 5 34.76 -1.08 -5.45
C GLY A 5 33.67 -2.09 -5.12
N HIS A 6 34.03 -3.36 -4.87
CA HIS A 6 33.09 -4.41 -4.50
C HIS A 6 32.51 -4.18 -3.12
N ILE A 7 33.33 -3.77 -2.15
CA ILE A 7 32.89 -3.47 -0.79
C ILE A 7 31.90 -2.29 -0.80
N ALA A 8 32.20 -1.24 -1.55
CA ALA A 8 31.33 -0.08 -1.68
C ALA A 8 29.98 -0.45 -2.33
N LEU A 9 30.00 -1.31 -3.34
CA LEU A 9 28.78 -1.77 -4.01
C LEU A 9 27.92 -2.62 -3.07
N CYS A 10 28.51 -3.55 -2.32
CA CYS A 10 27.78 -4.36 -1.34
C CYS A 10 27.17 -3.51 -0.23
N ALA A 11 27.91 -2.52 0.26
CA ALA A 11 27.40 -1.58 1.28
C ALA A 11 26.21 -0.76 0.75
N ALA A 12 26.28 -0.30 -0.49
CA ALA A 12 25.19 0.44 -1.14
C ALA A 12 23.94 -0.43 -1.27
N LEU A 13 24.08 -1.69 -1.66
CA LEU A 13 22.96 -2.63 -1.77
C LEU A 13 22.33 -2.92 -0.40
N ALA A 14 23.16 -3.10 0.64
CA ALA A 14 22.66 -3.32 2.01
C ALA A 14 21.87 -2.12 2.51
N VAL A 15 22.32 -0.90 2.27
CA VAL A 15 21.62 0.33 2.65
C VAL A 15 20.30 0.44 1.90
N ALA A 16 20.27 0.10 0.62
CA ALA A 16 19.04 0.12 -0.18
C ALA A 16 17.99 -0.86 0.36
N LEU A 17 18.41 -2.05 0.79
CA LEU A 17 17.50 -3.04 1.40
C LEU A 17 16.94 -2.55 2.73
N LEU A 18 17.77 -1.93 3.57
CA LEU A 18 17.33 -1.34 4.85
C LEU A 18 16.37 -0.18 4.62
N ALA A 19 16.66 0.68 3.65
CA ALA A 19 15.78 1.78 3.28
C ALA A 19 14.43 1.27 2.77
N GLY A 20 14.40 0.14 2.05
CA GLY A 20 13.19 -0.53 1.61
C GLY A 20 12.30 -0.95 2.77
N CYS A 21 12.89 -1.59 3.81
CA CYS A 21 12.16 -2.00 5.02
C CYS A 21 11.64 -0.80 5.80
N SER A 22 12.45 0.27 5.94
CA SER A 22 12.04 1.52 6.58
C SER A 22 10.90 2.20 5.80
N GLY A 23 10.96 2.14 4.48
CA GLY A 23 9.92 2.66 3.60
C GLY A 23 8.59 1.99 3.83
N SER A 24 8.58 0.67 4.10
CA SER A 24 7.36 -0.08 4.38
C SER A 24 6.61 0.49 5.58
N LYS A 25 7.31 0.76 6.68
CA LYS A 25 6.69 1.36 7.88
C LYS A 25 6.15 2.76 7.60
N ALA A 26 6.88 3.57 6.85
CA ALA A 26 6.45 4.93 6.50
C ALA A 26 5.17 4.89 5.65
N TYR A 27 5.08 3.99 4.69
CA TYR A 27 3.87 3.82 3.87
C TYR A 27 2.69 3.31 4.70
N THR A 28 2.94 2.40 5.66
CA THR A 28 1.89 1.93 6.58
C THR A 28 1.30 3.09 7.38
N LYS A 29 2.14 3.96 7.92
CA LYS A 29 1.68 5.14 8.68
C LYS A 29 0.90 6.11 7.81
N LYS A 30 1.31 6.33 6.57
CA LYS A 30 0.56 7.16 5.62
C LYS A 30 -0.80 6.54 5.32
N GLY A 31 -0.85 5.23 5.14
CA GLY A 31 -2.10 4.51 4.94
C GLY A 31 -3.04 4.65 6.12
N GLU A 32 -2.53 4.53 7.33
CA GLU A 32 -3.33 4.70 8.55
C GLU A 32 -3.94 6.11 8.64
N LYS A 33 -3.17 7.14 8.34
CA LYS A 33 -3.66 8.53 8.35
C LYS A 33 -4.75 8.75 7.29
N LEU A 34 -4.57 8.19 6.11
CA LEU A 34 -5.55 8.31 5.03
C LEU A 34 -6.83 7.52 5.36
N ASP A 35 -6.67 6.35 5.98
CA ASP A 35 -7.79 5.53 6.46
C ASP A 35 -8.63 6.30 7.49
N GLU A 36 -7.97 6.91 8.48
CA GLU A 36 -8.63 7.74 9.49
C GLU A 36 -9.35 8.94 8.88
N ALA A 37 -8.83 9.48 7.80
CA ALA A 37 -9.44 10.59 7.07
C ALA A 37 -10.59 10.15 6.16
N GLY A 38 -10.85 8.85 6.04
CA GLY A 38 -11.90 8.33 5.17
C GLY A 38 -11.49 8.20 3.70
N LEU A 39 -10.22 8.41 3.40
CA LEU A 39 -9.68 8.31 2.04
C LEU A 39 -9.19 6.88 1.77
N TYR A 40 -10.15 5.95 1.67
CA TYR A 40 -9.87 4.52 1.65
C TYR A 40 -9.10 4.06 0.40
N ALA A 41 -9.40 4.62 -0.76
CA ALA A 41 -8.71 4.26 -2.00
C ALA A 41 -7.22 4.65 -1.92
N GLU A 42 -6.93 5.84 -1.42
CA GLU A 42 -5.57 6.33 -1.25
C GLU A 42 -4.85 5.56 -0.15
N ALA A 43 -5.56 5.24 0.94
CA ALA A 43 -5.02 4.41 2.02
C ALA A 43 -4.65 3.02 1.51
N ALA A 44 -5.51 2.39 0.71
CA ALA A 44 -5.25 1.08 0.12
C ALA A 44 -3.99 1.10 -0.73
N ASP A 45 -3.78 2.15 -1.53
CA ASP A 45 -2.57 2.31 -2.34
C ASP A 45 -1.31 2.37 -1.47
N MET A 46 -1.35 3.13 -0.37
CA MET A 46 -0.22 3.23 0.56
C MET A 46 0.06 1.88 1.24
N TYR A 47 -0.97 1.19 1.68
CA TYR A 47 -0.81 -0.14 2.27
C TYR A 47 -0.27 -1.16 1.25
N LEU A 48 -0.69 -1.07 0.00
CA LEU A 48 -0.18 -1.94 -1.06
C LEU A 48 1.32 -1.72 -1.26
N GLN A 49 1.74 -0.46 -1.34
CA GLN A 49 3.16 -0.14 -1.47
C GLN A 49 3.97 -0.64 -0.27
N ALA A 50 3.42 -0.51 0.95
CA ALA A 50 4.05 -1.02 2.15
C ALA A 50 4.23 -2.55 2.09
N ALA A 51 3.18 -3.27 1.67
CA ALA A 51 3.20 -4.73 1.56
C ALA A 51 4.16 -5.20 0.47
N GLN A 52 4.26 -4.47 -0.64
CA GLN A 52 5.20 -4.78 -1.71
C GLN A 52 6.65 -4.61 -1.28
N ARG A 53 6.93 -3.58 -0.48
CA ARG A 53 8.28 -3.31 0.03
C ARG A 53 8.70 -4.31 1.09
N ASN A 54 7.75 -4.76 1.93
CA ASN A 54 8.00 -5.77 2.95
C ASN A 54 6.81 -6.73 3.03
N PRO A 55 6.91 -7.90 2.38
CA PRO A 55 5.81 -8.89 2.40
C PRO A 55 5.51 -9.45 3.79
N LYS A 56 6.37 -9.22 4.77
CA LYS A 56 6.17 -9.66 6.16
C LYS A 56 5.42 -8.62 7.00
N ASN A 57 5.10 -7.46 6.42
CA ASN A 57 4.39 -6.40 7.14
C ASN A 57 2.91 -6.76 7.27
N VAL A 58 2.55 -7.36 8.39
CA VAL A 58 1.19 -7.82 8.67
C VAL A 58 0.22 -6.65 8.76
N ASP A 59 0.61 -5.56 9.41
CA ASP A 59 -0.25 -4.37 9.58
C ASP A 59 -0.66 -3.79 8.22
N ALA A 60 0.29 -3.72 7.28
CA ALA A 60 0.00 -3.26 5.93
C ALA A 60 -0.98 -4.18 5.21
N LYS A 61 -0.82 -5.49 5.37
CA LYS A 61 -1.71 -6.47 4.75
C LYS A 61 -3.13 -6.39 5.31
N ILE A 62 -3.25 -6.24 6.63
CA ILE A 62 -4.55 -6.07 7.30
C ILE A 62 -5.22 -4.78 6.82
N GLY A 63 -4.46 -3.68 6.82
CA GLY A 63 -4.96 -2.38 6.35
C GLY A 63 -5.40 -2.43 4.89
N LEU A 64 -4.62 -3.09 4.03
CA LEU A 64 -4.94 -3.26 2.62
C LEU A 64 -6.25 -4.05 2.43
N LYS A 65 -6.41 -5.14 3.15
CA LYS A 65 -7.63 -5.95 3.08
C LYS A 65 -8.84 -5.13 3.50
N LYS A 66 -8.75 -4.43 4.62
CA LYS A 66 -9.85 -3.59 5.14
C LYS A 66 -10.21 -2.48 4.17
N THR A 67 -9.24 -1.67 3.77
CA THR A 67 -9.48 -0.52 2.88
C THR A 67 -9.89 -0.97 1.48
N GLY A 68 -9.32 -2.06 0.99
CA GLY A 68 -9.70 -2.65 -0.30
C GLY A 68 -11.15 -3.09 -0.31
N GLN A 69 -11.64 -3.70 0.76
CA GLN A 69 -13.04 -4.09 0.89
C GLN A 69 -13.96 -2.89 0.93
N LEU A 70 -13.58 -1.83 1.65
CA LEU A 70 -14.37 -0.60 1.72
C LEU A 70 -14.49 0.08 0.35
N VAL A 71 -13.41 0.15 -0.39
CA VAL A 71 -13.39 0.71 -1.76
C VAL A 71 -14.27 -0.13 -2.68
N LEU A 72 -14.14 -1.44 -2.61
CA LEU A 72 -14.93 -2.37 -3.44
C LEU A 72 -16.42 -2.21 -3.14
N ASN A 73 -16.80 -2.18 -1.86
CA ASN A 73 -18.19 -2.01 -1.45
C ASN A 73 -18.78 -0.70 -1.96
N ASP A 74 -18.00 0.38 -1.88
CA ASP A 74 -18.43 1.69 -2.38
C ASP A 74 -18.67 1.65 -3.89
N LYS A 75 -17.75 1.07 -4.64
CA LYS A 75 -17.87 0.95 -6.09
C LYS A 75 -19.04 0.04 -6.50
N LEU A 76 -19.24 -1.07 -5.78
CA LEU A 76 -20.38 -1.96 -6.02
C LEU A 76 -21.70 -1.27 -5.73
N SER A 77 -21.79 -0.52 -4.63
CA SER A 77 -22.98 0.25 -4.29
C SER A 77 -23.33 1.24 -5.41
N ASN A 78 -22.35 1.98 -5.88
CA ASN A 78 -22.51 2.95 -6.97
C ASN A 78 -22.94 2.26 -8.26
N PHE A 79 -22.35 1.10 -8.57
CA PHE A 79 -22.71 0.30 -9.73
C PHE A 79 -24.16 -0.15 -9.66
N PHE A 80 -24.59 -0.68 -8.53
CA PHE A 80 -25.98 -1.14 -8.35
C PHE A 80 -26.98 0.00 -8.42
N LYS A 81 -26.65 1.18 -7.91
CA LYS A 81 -27.50 2.36 -8.04
C LYS A 81 -27.68 2.75 -9.50
N ALA A 82 -26.58 2.79 -10.26
CA ALA A 82 -26.61 3.13 -11.68
C ALA A 82 -27.40 2.08 -12.47
N PHE A 83 -27.21 0.79 -12.17
CA PHE A 83 -27.92 -0.31 -12.81
C PHE A 83 -29.43 -0.25 -12.52
N SER A 84 -29.78 -0.01 -11.25
CA SER A 84 -31.17 0.13 -10.83
C SER A 84 -31.89 1.29 -11.53
N MET A 85 -31.22 2.43 -11.63
CA MET A 85 -31.75 3.61 -12.33
C MET A 85 -31.90 3.35 -13.83
N GLY A 86 -30.98 2.58 -14.42
CA GLY A 86 -31.03 2.18 -15.81
C GLY A 86 -32.17 1.21 -16.11
N SER A 87 -32.47 0.32 -15.17
CA SER A 87 -33.51 -0.70 -15.37
C SER A 87 -34.94 -0.16 -15.28
N GLU A 88 -35.11 1.02 -14.70
CA GLU A 88 -36.43 1.68 -14.59
C GLU A 88 -36.86 2.33 -15.92
N LYS A 89 -35.97 2.38 -16.87
CA LYS A 89 -36.28 2.87 -18.21
C LYS A 89 -36.74 1.74 -19.10
#